data_2400c03f0a839ba0006cdf4d4a4eef9e
#
_entry.id   2400c03f0a839ba0006cdf4d4a4eef9e
#
_cell.length_a   1.000
_cell.length_b   1.000
_cell.length_c   1.000
_cell.angle_alpha   90.00
_cell.angle_beta   90.00
_cell.angle_gamma   90.00
#
_symmetry.space_group_name_H-M   'P 1'
#
loop_
_entity.id
_entity.type
_entity.pdbx_description
1 polymer ?
#
loop_
_entity_poly.entity_id
_entity_poly.type
_entity_poly.pdbx_seq_one_letter_code
_entity_poly.pdbx_strand_id
1 'polypeptide(L)' 'MRTITSWDIFCCVVDNYGDIGVCWRLARQLTQEHGHTVRLWVDDLRAFEKLCPAVDVAAEAQRVSGVDIRHWGDD' A
#
# COMPACT_ATOMS: atom_id res chain seq x y z
N MET A 1 -27.40 3.52 -7.41
CA MET A 1 -26.40 2.43 -7.30
C MET A 1 -25.00 3.02 -7.15
N ARG A 2 -24.24 2.50 -6.20
CA ARG A 2 -22.88 2.99 -5.97
C ARG A 2 -21.88 2.19 -6.77
N THR A 3 -21.02 2.88 -7.49
CA THR A 3 -19.94 2.24 -8.24
C THR A 3 -18.72 2.11 -7.36
N ILE A 4 -18.19 0.88 -7.26
CA ILE A 4 -16.98 0.61 -6.52
C ILE A 4 -15.79 0.79 -7.47
N THR A 5 -14.86 1.66 -7.11
CA THR A 5 -13.67 1.89 -7.90
C THR A 5 -12.50 1.14 -7.28
N SER A 6 -11.77 0.42 -8.10
CA SER A 6 -10.56 -0.29 -7.68
C SER A 6 -9.34 0.48 -8.12
N TRP A 7 -8.37 0.62 -7.22
CA TRP A 7 -7.13 1.35 -7.48
C TRP A 7 -5.94 0.44 -7.26
N ASP A 8 -5.00 0.49 -8.17
CA ASP A 8 -3.69 -0.14 -7.98
C ASP A 8 -2.67 0.97 -7.93
N ILE A 9 -2.02 1.12 -6.78
CA ILE A 9 -1.01 2.15 -6.57
C ILE A 9 0.34 1.47 -6.47
N PHE A 10 1.27 1.84 -7.33
CA PHE A 10 2.62 1.28 -7.34
C PHE A 10 3.58 2.27 -6.72
N CYS A 11 4.33 1.81 -5.72
CA CYS A 11 5.26 2.66 -4.99
C CYS A 11 6.68 2.11 -5.08
N CYS A 12 7.58 2.92 -5.62
CA CYS A 12 9.01 2.59 -5.66
C CYS A 12 9.69 3.23 -4.47
N VAL A 13 9.97 2.43 -3.45
CA VAL A 13 10.55 2.92 -2.21
C VAL A 13 12.08 2.92 -2.25
N VAL A 14 12.66 2.04 -3.07
CA VAL A 14 14.10 1.82 -3.10
C VAL A 14 14.89 3.10 -3.25
N ASP A 15 14.42 3.98 -4.12
CA ASP A 15 15.14 5.22 -4.42
C ASP A 15 14.60 6.44 -3.69
N ASN A 16 13.45 6.32 -3.02
CA ASN A 16 12.84 7.50 -2.41
C ASN A 16 11.88 7.11 -1.27
N TYR A 17 12.39 7.19 -0.05
CA TYR A 17 11.61 6.87 1.14
C TYR A 17 10.36 7.74 1.30
N GLY A 18 10.39 8.95 0.81
CA GLY A 18 9.27 9.86 0.96
C GLY A 18 8.01 9.39 0.27
N ASP A 19 8.17 8.66 -0.82
CA ASP A 19 7.02 8.21 -1.62
C ASP A 19 6.14 7.22 -0.89
N ILE A 20 6.71 6.36 -0.04
CA ILE A 20 5.90 5.37 0.68
C ILE A 20 4.94 6.04 1.66
N GLY A 21 5.37 7.12 2.29
CA GLY A 21 4.49 7.87 3.19
C GLY A 21 3.32 8.48 2.46
N VAL A 22 3.59 9.07 1.30
CA VAL A 22 2.55 9.68 0.47
C VAL A 22 1.61 8.61 -0.08
N CYS A 23 2.15 7.53 -0.61
CA CYS A 23 1.33 6.45 -1.16
C CYS A 23 0.46 5.81 -0.08
N TRP A 24 1.01 5.60 1.10
CA TRP A 24 0.28 5.00 2.21
C TRP A 24 -0.87 5.90 2.66
N ARG A 25 -0.61 7.19 2.76
CA ARG A 25 -1.65 8.15 3.14
C ARG A 25 -2.78 8.14 2.10
N LEU A 26 -2.41 8.18 0.82
CA LEU A 26 -3.38 8.19 -0.26
C LEU A 26 -4.21 6.90 -0.26
N ALA A 27 -3.55 5.76 -0.09
CA ALA A 27 -4.24 4.48 -0.09
C ALA A 27 -5.27 4.39 1.04
N ARG A 28 -4.89 4.83 2.25
CA ARG A 28 -5.80 4.84 3.38
C ARG A 28 -6.97 5.79 3.17
N GLN A 29 -6.67 6.95 2.59
CA GLN A 29 -7.68 7.98 2.36
C GLN A 29 -8.73 7.48 1.37
N LEU A 30 -8.29 6.88 0.26
CA LEU A 30 -9.21 6.34 -0.73
C LEU A 30 -10.06 5.20 -0.15
N THR A 31 -9.47 4.39 0.71
CA THR A 31 -10.17 3.27 1.32
C THR A 31 -11.16 3.75 2.38
N GLN A 32 -10.72 4.61 3.28
CA GLN A 32 -11.49 4.98 4.47
C GLN A 32 -12.49 6.10 4.22
N GLU A 33 -12.13 7.08 3.41
CA GLU A 33 -12.99 8.23 3.17
C GLU A 33 -13.89 8.05 1.96
N HIS A 34 -13.44 7.30 0.96
CA HIS A 34 -14.17 7.16 -0.29
C HIS A 34 -14.71 5.77 -0.55
N GLY A 35 -14.38 4.81 0.31
CA GLY A 35 -14.90 3.45 0.18
C GLY A 35 -14.40 2.69 -1.03
N HIS A 36 -13.29 3.11 -1.61
CA HIS A 36 -12.72 2.41 -2.75
C HIS A 36 -11.93 1.17 -2.32
N THR A 37 -11.78 0.23 -3.23
CA THR A 37 -10.89 -0.91 -3.03
C THR A 37 -9.51 -0.49 -3.51
N VAL A 38 -8.52 -0.55 -2.63
CA VAL A 38 -7.17 -0.10 -2.95
C VAL A 38 -6.18 -1.24 -2.76
N ARG A 39 -5.36 -1.45 -3.77
CA ARG A 39 -4.24 -2.38 -3.71
C ARG A 39 -2.97 -1.55 -3.84
N LEU A 40 -2.13 -1.62 -2.80
CA LEU A 40 -0.87 -0.87 -2.76
C LEU A 40 0.27 -1.84 -3.01
N TRP A 41 1.00 -1.60 -4.09
CA TRP A 41 2.12 -2.44 -4.49
C TRP A 41 3.41 -1.75 -4.07
N VAL A 42 4.21 -2.43 -3.24
CA VAL A 42 5.42 -1.85 -2.67
C VAL A 42 6.61 -2.74 -3.03
N ASP A 43 7.68 -2.13 -3.51
CA ASP A 43 8.88 -2.88 -3.89
C ASP A 43 9.79 -3.22 -2.70
N ASP A 44 9.70 -2.46 -1.61
CA ASP A 44 10.49 -2.72 -0.41
C ASP A 44 9.63 -2.67 0.84
N LEU A 45 9.17 -3.84 1.27
CA LEU A 45 8.31 -3.94 2.45
C LEU A 45 9.04 -3.62 3.74
N ARG A 46 10.37 -3.80 3.77
CA ARG A 46 11.14 -3.49 4.99
C ARG A 46 11.14 -2.00 5.26
N ALA A 47 11.25 -1.20 4.22
CA ALA A 47 11.18 0.25 4.37
C ALA A 47 9.79 0.65 4.82
N PHE A 48 8.76 -0.01 4.30
CA PHE A 48 7.38 0.26 4.68
C PHE A 48 7.12 -0.13 6.13
N GLU A 49 7.70 -1.23 6.59
CA GLU A 49 7.52 -1.70 7.97
C GLU A 49 8.01 -0.66 8.97
N LYS A 50 9.04 0.08 8.65
CA LYS A 50 9.55 1.13 9.53
C LYS A 50 8.52 2.23 9.74
N LEU A 51 7.71 2.49 8.75
CA LEU A 51 6.65 3.48 8.81
C LEU A 51 5.38 2.89 9.42
N CYS A 52 5.12 1.63 9.14
CA CYS A 52 3.90 0.93 9.57
C CYS A 52 4.27 -0.44 10.14
N PRO A 53 4.49 -0.55 11.46
CA PRO A 53 4.93 -1.81 12.05
C PRO A 53 3.97 -2.99 11.90
N ALA A 54 2.72 -2.73 11.53
CA ALA A 54 1.76 -3.80 11.29
C ALA A 54 2.04 -4.57 9.99
N VAL A 55 2.91 -4.05 9.13
CA VAL A 55 3.26 -4.70 7.88
C VAL A 55 4.17 -5.89 8.14
N ASP A 56 3.82 -7.03 7.53
CA ASP A 56 4.63 -8.25 7.61
C ASP A 56 5.49 -8.33 6.34
N VAL A 57 6.81 -8.19 6.50
CA VAL A 57 7.73 -8.18 5.36
C VAL A 57 7.80 -9.52 4.64
N ALA A 58 7.36 -10.60 5.28
CA ALA A 58 7.39 -11.92 4.69
C ALA A 58 6.13 -12.24 3.89
N ALA A 59 5.08 -11.44 4.02
CA ALA A 59 3.83 -11.70 3.33
C ALA A 59 3.81 -11.05 1.96
N GLU A 60 3.48 -11.84 0.94
CA GLU A 60 3.33 -11.30 -0.41
C GLU A 60 2.05 -10.52 -0.57
N ALA A 61 1.05 -10.84 0.24
CA ALA A 61 -0.25 -10.19 0.22
C ALA A 61 -0.76 -10.09 1.65
N GLN A 62 -1.25 -8.93 2.02
CA GLN A 62 -1.76 -8.70 3.36
C GLN A 62 -2.69 -7.50 3.34
N ARG A 63 -3.49 -7.36 4.39
CA ARG A 63 -4.39 -6.23 4.52
C ARG A 63 -4.13 -5.50 5.81
N VAL A 64 -3.88 -4.20 5.72
CA VAL A 64 -3.65 -3.32 6.87
C VAL A 64 -4.50 -2.09 6.69
N SER A 65 -5.29 -1.73 7.70
CA SER A 65 -6.19 -0.55 7.67
C SER A 65 -7.10 -0.55 6.44
N GLY A 66 -7.52 -1.73 6.00
CA GLY A 66 -8.40 -1.86 4.85
C GLY A 66 -7.73 -1.81 3.49
N VAL A 67 -6.41 -1.58 3.47
CA VAL A 67 -5.64 -1.53 2.22
C VAL A 67 -5.01 -2.89 1.96
N ASP A 68 -5.17 -3.37 0.73
CA ASP A 68 -4.56 -4.63 0.28
C ASP A 68 -3.12 -4.32 -0.14
N ILE A 69 -2.15 -4.77 0.65
CA ILE A 69 -0.73 -4.48 0.41
C ILE A 69 -0.09 -5.67 -0.26
N ARG A 70 0.59 -5.41 -1.36
CA ARG A 70 1.27 -6.43 -2.16
C ARG A 70 2.71 -6.04 -2.39
N HIS A 71 3.57 -7.05 -2.45
CA HIS A 71 4.96 -6.84 -2.83
C HIS A 71 5.10 -7.01 -4.34
N TRP A 72 5.89 -6.13 -4.97
CA TRP A 72 6.18 -6.26 -6.40
C TRP A 72 7.65 -6.02 -6.65
N GLY A 73 8.13 -6.51 -7.77
CA GLY A 73 9.52 -6.35 -8.16
C GLY A 73 10.21 -7.70 -8.30
N ASP A 74 11.43 -7.66 -8.79
CA ASP A 74 12.24 -8.87 -8.92
C ASP A 74 12.97 -9.17 -7.63
N ASP A 75 13.12 -10.44 -7.36
CA ASP A 75 13.88 -10.87 -6.20
C ASP A 75 15.37 -10.72 -6.41
#